data_06ba93aefe003da1871692fc2329f046
#
_entry.id   06ba93aefe003da1871692fc2329f046
#
_cell.length_a   1.000
_cell.length_b   1.000
_cell.length_c   1.000
_cell.angle_alpha   90.00
_cell.angle_beta   90.00
_cell.angle_gamma   90.00
#
_symmetry.space_group_name_H-M   'P 1'
#
loop_
_entity.id
_entity.type
_entity.pdbx_description
1 polymer ?
#
loop_
_entity_poly.entity_id
_entity_poly.type
_entity_poly.pdbx_seq_one_letter_code
_entity_poly.pdbx_strand_id
1 'polypeptide(L)'
;DDMNPLWKLDRTLPVGSPFEPGAHHDVVIVGAGITGLSTAVMLTRAGLDVAVIEAGEVAELATGANTGKLSLLQGGQLATIRRHHPAALVRAYVDANRSGMEWLLAFAELAGVPFTRHTDHSYAQGPSGIDTVDEQHSAAREAGLPTRLASPTSLPATPFPVAAAVALDEQVAIDPVAVCLALTEELLTGGGTLHTGVRATGTHALAGRVDTAHGPLFADHIVLATGTPITDRGLYFAKTRGLRSYCVSFRVPDGVPEGTFLSVDGPTRSIRPVTVADGPGGGARLIVGGNGHPVGRSGGERAAVEDLVAWTQLHFPGAEETHRWSAQDYESHDLIPFVGAMPRGLGRIRFATGYGKWGLSNAPAAAQRLTSEILGTPRRDRPTWITMIGTRLTVPADLVRGAVEGGKVATALASGWVEAETRRTPVPQPAEGQGVVANRAGRPVAVSTVDGVTRAVSAVCTHLGGVLAWNDAECSWDCPLHASRFAPDGTRLEGPALRDLTPLT
;
A
#
# COMPACT_ATOMS: atom_id res chain seq x y z
N ASP A 1 7.98 19.74 6.67
CA ASP A 1 7.62 18.38 6.22
C ASP A 1 7.24 17.50 7.41
N ASP A 2 5.96 17.57 7.79
CA ASP A 2 5.49 16.89 9.01
C ASP A 2 5.03 15.44 8.79
N MET A 3 5.01 14.95 7.53
CA MET A 3 4.45 13.64 7.16
C MET A 3 5.55 12.60 6.95
N ASN A 4 6.21 12.15 8.03
CA ASN A 4 7.27 11.15 7.99
C ASN A 4 6.92 9.89 8.79
N PRO A 5 6.99 8.69 8.17
CA PRO A 5 6.78 7.44 8.88
C PRO A 5 7.78 7.20 10.00
N LEU A 6 7.28 6.71 11.13
CA LEU A 6 8.11 6.34 12.29
C LEU A 6 9.27 5.40 11.95
N TRP A 7 9.09 4.54 10.94
CA TRP A 7 10.06 3.50 10.56
C TRP A 7 11.30 4.02 9.83
N LYS A 8 11.26 5.22 9.27
CA LYS A 8 12.36 5.80 8.47
C LYS A 8 13.36 6.65 9.27
N LEU A 9 13.07 6.86 10.54
CA LEU A 9 13.91 7.71 11.39
C LEU A 9 15.30 7.12 11.62
N ASP A 10 16.31 7.99 11.51
CA ASP A 10 17.72 7.72 11.84
C ASP A 10 18.29 6.46 11.17
N ARG A 11 17.79 6.10 9.98
CA ARG A 11 18.28 4.94 9.23
C ARG A 11 19.12 5.32 8.05
N THR A 12 20.25 4.65 7.91
CA THR A 12 21.05 4.69 6.70
C THR A 12 20.40 3.75 5.69
N LEU A 13 19.88 4.31 4.60
CA LEU A 13 19.36 3.51 3.49
C LEU A 13 20.52 3.03 2.60
N PRO A 14 20.40 1.85 1.97
CA PRO A 14 21.46 1.31 1.15
C PRO A 14 21.70 2.19 -0.08
N VAL A 15 22.96 2.45 -0.35
CA VAL A 15 23.36 3.09 -1.61
C VAL A 15 23.25 2.03 -2.71
N GLY A 16 22.56 2.36 -3.79
CA GLY A 16 22.38 1.46 -4.90
C GLY A 16 23.69 1.07 -5.59
N SER A 17 23.69 -0.09 -6.24
CA SER A 17 24.76 -0.53 -7.13
C SER A 17 24.92 0.44 -8.31
N PRO A 18 26.10 0.59 -8.93
CA PRO A 18 26.25 1.35 -10.17
C PRO A 18 25.30 0.83 -11.25
N PHE A 19 24.64 1.75 -11.95
CA PHE A 19 23.73 1.41 -13.03
C PHE A 19 24.50 1.25 -14.34
N GLU A 20 24.34 0.11 -15.02
CA GLU A 20 24.98 -0.20 -16.31
C GLU A 20 23.89 -0.25 -17.41
N PRO A 21 23.76 0.79 -18.25
CA PRO A 21 22.82 0.77 -19.36
C PRO A 21 23.13 -0.35 -20.33
N GLY A 22 22.09 -1.09 -20.73
CA GLY A 22 22.25 -2.22 -21.66
C GLY A 22 22.60 -3.56 -21.00
N ALA A 23 22.77 -3.60 -19.67
CA ALA A 23 23.00 -4.85 -18.96
C ALA A 23 21.83 -5.82 -19.14
N HIS A 24 22.14 -7.11 -19.19
CA HIS A 24 21.15 -8.20 -19.27
C HIS A 24 21.20 -9.03 -17.99
N HIS A 25 20.03 -9.31 -17.45
CA HIS A 25 19.83 -10.13 -16.26
C HIS A 25 18.82 -11.26 -16.54
N ASP A 26 18.80 -12.31 -15.73
CA ASP A 26 17.73 -13.31 -15.81
C ASP A 26 16.39 -12.66 -15.44
N VAL A 27 16.39 -11.79 -14.41
CA VAL A 27 15.19 -11.10 -13.94
C VAL A 27 15.49 -9.65 -13.60
N VAL A 28 14.68 -8.73 -14.14
CA VAL A 28 14.61 -7.34 -13.67
C VAL A 28 13.31 -7.14 -12.89
N ILE A 29 13.43 -6.66 -11.66
CA ILE A 29 12.31 -6.34 -10.78
C ILE A 29 12.20 -4.83 -10.63
N VAL A 30 11.02 -4.29 -10.89
CA VAL A 30 10.71 -2.87 -10.75
C VAL A 30 9.96 -2.63 -9.44
N GLY A 31 10.63 -1.96 -8.51
CA GLY A 31 10.14 -1.63 -7.18
C GLY A 31 10.88 -2.38 -6.06
N ALA A 32 11.46 -1.63 -5.12
CA ALA A 32 12.17 -2.13 -3.93
C ALA A 32 11.31 -2.05 -2.65
N GLY A 33 10.00 -2.28 -2.78
CA GLY A 33 9.12 -2.59 -1.67
C GLY A 33 9.20 -4.07 -1.28
N ILE A 34 8.41 -4.47 -0.29
CA ILE A 34 8.43 -5.84 0.23
C ILE A 34 8.12 -6.90 -0.85
N THR A 35 7.25 -6.63 -1.82
CA THR A 35 6.96 -7.55 -2.93
C THR A 35 8.19 -7.80 -3.79
N GLY A 36 8.82 -6.71 -4.24
CA GLY A 36 9.98 -6.80 -5.14
C GLY A 36 11.18 -7.44 -4.45
N LEU A 37 11.50 -7.02 -3.23
CA LEU A 37 12.64 -7.55 -2.49
C LEU A 37 12.45 -9.01 -2.06
N SER A 38 11.25 -9.41 -1.62
CA SER A 38 10.96 -10.82 -1.32
C SER A 38 11.10 -11.70 -2.57
N THR A 39 10.60 -11.22 -3.72
CA THR A 39 10.75 -11.93 -5.00
C THR A 39 12.22 -12.02 -5.39
N ALA A 40 12.97 -10.92 -5.25
CA ALA A 40 14.39 -10.87 -5.58
C ALA A 40 15.20 -11.87 -4.75
N VAL A 41 15.00 -11.89 -3.44
CA VAL A 41 15.69 -12.82 -2.53
C VAL A 41 15.38 -14.28 -2.88
N MET A 42 14.10 -14.61 -3.13
CA MET A 42 13.70 -15.97 -3.50
C MET A 42 14.37 -16.42 -4.81
N LEU A 43 14.42 -15.54 -5.82
CA LEU A 43 15.04 -15.86 -7.12
C LEU A 43 16.56 -15.93 -7.04
N THR A 44 17.20 -15.03 -6.29
CA THR A 44 18.66 -15.06 -6.06
C THR A 44 19.07 -16.33 -5.31
N ARG A 45 18.30 -16.76 -4.30
CA ARG A 45 18.49 -18.06 -3.63
C ARG A 45 18.36 -19.24 -4.58
N ALA A 46 17.55 -19.11 -5.63
CA ALA A 46 17.43 -20.12 -6.68
C ALA A 46 18.55 -20.05 -7.74
N GLY A 47 19.51 -19.13 -7.60
CA GLY A 47 20.68 -19.01 -8.47
C GLY A 47 20.48 -18.15 -9.72
N LEU A 48 19.42 -17.34 -9.79
CA LEU A 48 19.21 -16.42 -10.91
C LEU A 48 19.96 -15.10 -10.68
N ASP A 49 20.40 -14.49 -11.77
CA ASP A 49 20.91 -13.12 -11.80
C ASP A 49 19.74 -12.13 -11.77
N VAL A 50 19.63 -11.37 -10.66
CA VAL A 50 18.50 -10.49 -10.37
C VAL A 50 18.95 -9.05 -10.20
N ALA A 51 18.36 -8.15 -10.97
CA ALA A 51 18.50 -6.71 -10.76
C ALA A 51 17.16 -6.12 -10.25
N VAL A 52 17.22 -5.34 -9.18
CA VAL A 52 16.09 -4.54 -8.67
C VAL A 52 16.35 -3.09 -9.01
N ILE A 53 15.37 -2.41 -9.63
CA ILE A 53 15.38 -0.96 -9.83
C ILE A 53 14.28 -0.31 -9.01
N GLU A 54 14.60 0.80 -8.38
CA GLU A 54 13.69 1.58 -7.52
C GLU A 54 13.75 3.05 -7.92
N ALA A 55 12.59 3.65 -8.08
CA ALA A 55 12.47 5.05 -8.51
C ALA A 55 12.99 6.05 -7.46
N GLY A 56 12.84 5.72 -6.21
CA GLY A 56 13.30 6.48 -5.07
C GLY A 56 14.21 5.65 -4.19
N GLU A 57 13.79 5.39 -2.96
CA GLU A 57 14.51 4.66 -1.93
C GLU A 57 13.84 3.32 -1.59
N VAL A 58 14.59 2.43 -0.96
CA VAL A 58 14.06 1.16 -0.44
C VAL A 58 12.89 1.42 0.50
N ALA A 59 11.79 0.71 0.30
CA ALA A 59 10.56 0.82 1.12
C ALA A 59 9.96 2.24 1.17
N GLU A 60 10.10 3.05 0.12
CA GLU A 60 9.70 4.45 0.16
C GLU A 60 8.20 4.68 0.32
N LEU A 61 7.38 3.91 -0.38
CA LEU A 61 5.93 4.10 -0.42
C LEU A 61 5.17 3.22 0.59
N ALA A 62 4.17 2.47 0.14
CA ALA A 62 3.26 1.70 0.99
C ALA A 62 3.97 0.79 2.02
N THR A 63 5.11 0.21 1.68
CA THR A 63 5.86 -0.66 2.58
C THR A 63 6.41 0.10 3.78
N GLY A 64 7.10 1.22 3.58
CA GLY A 64 7.66 2.03 4.66
C GLY A 64 6.63 2.91 5.38
N ALA A 65 5.44 3.05 4.81
CA ALA A 65 4.36 3.85 5.37
C ALA A 65 3.23 3.02 6.01
N ASN A 66 3.35 1.69 6.06
CA ASN A 66 2.35 0.85 6.73
C ASN A 66 2.52 0.85 8.26
N THR A 67 1.57 0.24 8.97
CA THR A 67 1.62 0.16 10.43
C THR A 67 2.50 -0.97 10.97
N GLY A 68 3.08 -1.83 10.11
CA GLY A 68 3.88 -2.99 10.50
C GLY A 68 3.07 -4.12 11.15
N LYS A 69 1.75 -4.14 10.98
CA LYS A 69 0.86 -5.18 11.46
C LYS A 69 0.82 -6.34 10.48
N LEU A 70 1.26 -7.50 10.90
CA LEU A 70 1.24 -8.75 10.14
C LEU A 70 0.21 -9.68 10.79
N SER A 71 -1.00 -9.73 10.23
CA SER A 71 -2.13 -10.45 10.81
C SER A 71 -2.96 -11.16 9.73
N LEU A 72 -3.46 -12.35 10.10
CA LEU A 72 -4.41 -13.12 9.31
C LEU A 72 -5.88 -12.76 9.60
N LEU A 73 -6.14 -12.01 10.67
CA LEU A 73 -7.49 -11.62 11.05
C LEU A 73 -8.04 -10.48 10.17
N GLN A 74 -7.24 -9.45 9.89
CA GLN A 74 -7.47 -8.43 8.87
C GLN A 74 -8.76 -7.61 9.01
N GLY A 75 -9.14 -7.24 10.24
CA GLY A 75 -10.36 -6.46 10.48
C GLY A 75 -11.62 -7.19 10.00
N GLY A 76 -12.44 -6.55 9.19
CA GLY A 76 -13.64 -7.15 8.57
C GLY A 76 -13.41 -7.74 7.17
N GLN A 77 -12.15 -7.92 6.76
CA GLN A 77 -11.81 -8.30 5.38
C GLN A 77 -12.34 -9.70 5.00
N LEU A 78 -12.21 -10.69 5.88
CA LEU A 78 -12.65 -12.06 5.57
C LEU A 78 -14.17 -12.15 5.42
N ALA A 79 -14.94 -11.43 6.27
CA ALA A 79 -16.39 -11.32 6.13
C ALA A 79 -16.74 -10.69 4.77
N THR A 80 -16.02 -9.61 4.40
CA THR A 80 -16.25 -8.91 3.13
C THR A 80 -15.93 -9.82 1.92
N ILE A 81 -14.82 -10.54 1.95
CA ILE A 81 -14.48 -11.52 0.89
C ILE A 81 -15.54 -12.62 0.83
N ARG A 82 -15.97 -13.15 1.98
CA ARG A 82 -16.95 -14.26 2.05
C ARG A 82 -18.32 -13.91 1.50
N ARG A 83 -18.76 -12.65 1.63
CA ARG A 83 -20.01 -12.15 1.02
C ARG A 83 -19.96 -12.16 -0.51
N HIS A 84 -18.78 -12.14 -1.12
CA HIS A 84 -18.59 -12.05 -2.57
C HIS A 84 -18.07 -13.34 -3.19
N HIS A 85 -17.48 -14.22 -2.39
CA HIS A 85 -16.77 -15.40 -2.87
C HIS A 85 -17.14 -16.67 -2.08
N PRO A 86 -17.01 -17.85 -2.70
CA PRO A 86 -17.22 -19.12 -2.00
C PRO A 86 -16.16 -19.34 -0.92
N ALA A 87 -16.51 -20.11 0.11
CA ALA A 87 -15.63 -20.43 1.24
C ALA A 87 -14.26 -20.99 0.82
N ALA A 88 -14.20 -21.75 -0.26
CA ALA A 88 -12.94 -22.31 -0.78
C ALA A 88 -11.95 -21.21 -1.20
N LEU A 89 -12.42 -20.08 -1.75
CA LEU A 89 -11.56 -18.96 -2.13
C LEU A 89 -11.12 -18.18 -0.90
N VAL A 90 -11.99 -17.98 0.11
CA VAL A 90 -11.61 -17.35 1.38
C VAL A 90 -10.52 -18.18 2.08
N ARG A 91 -10.67 -19.52 2.10
CA ARG A 91 -9.64 -20.42 2.63
C ARG A 91 -8.32 -20.27 1.87
N ALA A 92 -8.35 -20.26 0.54
CA ALA A 92 -7.15 -20.08 -0.28
C ALA A 92 -6.49 -18.73 -0.03
N TYR A 93 -7.26 -17.66 0.18
CA TYR A 93 -6.77 -16.35 0.56
C TYR A 93 -6.07 -16.39 1.93
N VAL A 94 -6.67 -17.02 2.92
CA VAL A 94 -6.06 -17.18 4.25
C VAL A 94 -4.80 -18.04 4.17
N ASP A 95 -4.81 -19.14 3.43
CA ASP A 95 -3.65 -20.02 3.27
C ASP A 95 -2.50 -19.30 2.56
N ALA A 96 -2.79 -18.46 1.57
CA ALA A 96 -1.79 -17.61 0.92
C ALA A 96 -1.16 -16.63 1.92
N ASN A 97 -1.99 -15.90 2.67
CA ASN A 97 -1.51 -14.94 3.67
C ASN A 97 -0.72 -15.64 4.78
N ARG A 98 -1.14 -16.84 5.21
CA ARG A 98 -0.40 -17.66 6.18
C ARG A 98 0.97 -18.05 5.65
N SER A 99 1.04 -18.56 4.42
CA SER A 99 2.30 -18.91 3.78
C SER A 99 3.23 -17.70 3.64
N GLY A 100 2.69 -16.54 3.28
CA GLY A 100 3.43 -15.30 3.22
C GLY A 100 3.96 -14.85 4.59
N MET A 101 3.12 -14.91 5.61
CA MET A 101 3.49 -14.60 6.99
C MET A 101 4.58 -15.54 7.52
N GLU A 102 4.41 -16.84 7.33
CA GLU A 102 5.38 -17.85 7.77
C GLU A 102 6.75 -17.64 7.10
N TRP A 103 6.76 -17.39 5.79
CA TRP A 103 8.00 -17.09 5.08
C TRP A 103 8.69 -15.83 5.60
N LEU A 104 7.92 -14.77 5.83
CA LEU A 104 8.45 -13.49 6.31
C LEU A 104 9.03 -13.61 7.72
N LEU A 105 8.35 -14.34 8.60
CA LEU A 105 8.83 -14.57 9.96
C LEU A 105 10.09 -15.44 10.00
N ALA A 106 10.13 -16.52 9.22
CA ALA A 106 11.33 -17.35 9.08
C ALA A 106 12.52 -16.53 8.54
N PHE A 107 12.26 -15.66 7.55
CA PHE A 107 13.27 -14.73 7.06
C PHE A 107 13.74 -13.76 8.16
N ALA A 108 12.80 -13.13 8.87
CA ALA A 108 13.12 -12.17 9.92
C ALA A 108 13.94 -12.80 11.07
N GLU A 109 13.61 -14.02 11.47
CA GLU A 109 14.39 -14.79 12.47
C GLU A 109 15.82 -15.04 12.01
N LEU A 110 16.00 -15.51 10.77
CA LEU A 110 17.33 -15.78 10.20
C LEU A 110 18.16 -14.50 10.06
N ALA A 111 17.52 -13.40 9.66
CA ALA A 111 18.18 -12.10 9.47
C ALA A 111 18.35 -11.29 10.76
N GLY A 112 17.83 -11.78 11.90
CA GLY A 112 17.91 -11.09 13.18
C GLY A 112 17.02 -9.83 13.25
N VAL A 113 15.97 -9.73 12.42
CA VAL A 113 15.00 -8.64 12.49
C VAL A 113 13.99 -8.92 13.62
N PRO A 114 13.93 -8.08 14.65
CA PRO A 114 13.05 -8.32 15.79
C PRO A 114 11.58 -8.13 15.41
N PHE A 115 10.71 -8.94 16.01
CA PHE A 115 9.27 -8.80 15.95
C PHE A 115 8.63 -9.20 17.27
N THR A 116 7.38 -8.80 17.50
CA THR A 116 6.62 -9.12 18.69
C THR A 116 5.32 -9.83 18.33
N ARG A 117 4.87 -10.74 19.21
CA ARG A 117 3.60 -11.46 19.06
C ARG A 117 2.53 -10.81 19.90
N HIS A 118 1.34 -10.72 19.36
CA HIS A 118 0.18 -10.09 19.98
C HIS A 118 -1.09 -10.87 19.65
N THR A 119 -2.10 -10.73 20.52
CA THR A 119 -3.47 -11.02 20.13
C THR A 119 -3.98 -9.87 19.28
N ASP A 120 -4.47 -10.18 18.08
CA ASP A 120 -5.15 -9.18 17.21
C ASP A 120 -6.66 -9.26 17.40
N HIS A 121 -7.30 -8.09 17.40
CA HIS A 121 -8.73 -7.96 17.59
C HIS A 121 -9.36 -7.20 16.42
N SER A 122 -10.37 -7.82 15.80
CA SER A 122 -11.34 -7.08 14.98
C SER A 122 -12.53 -6.75 15.85
N TYR A 123 -12.84 -5.45 16.03
CA TYR A 123 -13.79 -5.01 17.04
C TYR A 123 -14.83 -4.04 16.48
N ALA A 124 -16.02 -4.07 17.08
CA ALA A 124 -17.06 -3.07 16.88
C ALA A 124 -16.93 -1.97 17.92
N GLN A 125 -16.91 -0.71 17.49
CA GLN A 125 -16.94 0.46 18.37
C GLN A 125 -18.30 0.63 19.03
N GLY A 126 -19.36 0.30 18.28
CA GLY A 126 -20.74 0.42 18.70
C GLY A 126 -21.62 -0.75 18.27
N PRO A 127 -22.91 -0.75 18.65
CA PRO A 127 -23.84 -1.85 18.34
C PRO A 127 -23.97 -2.16 16.84
N SER A 128 -23.81 -1.16 15.97
CA SER A 128 -23.93 -1.31 14.51
C SER A 128 -22.86 -2.21 13.88
N GLY A 129 -21.74 -2.43 14.58
CA GLY A 129 -20.65 -3.28 14.09
C GLY A 129 -20.72 -4.74 14.57
N ILE A 130 -21.61 -5.08 15.49
CA ILE A 130 -21.66 -6.41 16.13
C ILE A 130 -21.87 -7.52 15.11
N ASP A 131 -22.83 -7.36 14.19
CA ASP A 131 -23.11 -8.36 13.14
C ASP A 131 -21.87 -8.58 12.26
N THR A 132 -21.09 -7.53 11.97
CA THR A 132 -19.87 -7.65 11.20
C THR A 132 -18.78 -8.41 11.98
N VAL A 133 -18.70 -8.27 13.30
CA VAL A 133 -17.78 -9.07 14.14
C VAL A 133 -18.17 -10.54 14.09
N ASP A 134 -19.45 -10.88 14.18
CA ASP A 134 -19.94 -12.27 14.11
C ASP A 134 -19.69 -12.89 12.73
N GLU A 135 -19.93 -12.14 11.67
CA GLU A 135 -19.63 -12.58 10.30
C GLU A 135 -18.12 -12.78 10.08
N GLN A 136 -17.29 -11.87 10.62
CA GLN A 136 -15.83 -11.99 10.56
C GLN A 136 -15.36 -13.25 11.29
N HIS A 137 -15.89 -13.52 12.48
CA HIS A 137 -15.59 -14.73 13.22
C HIS A 137 -15.97 -15.98 12.44
N SER A 138 -17.19 -16.00 11.88
CA SER A 138 -17.70 -17.13 11.09
C SER A 138 -16.84 -17.40 9.86
N ALA A 139 -16.50 -16.35 9.08
CA ALA A 139 -15.66 -16.47 7.88
C ALA A 139 -14.24 -16.93 8.24
N ALA A 140 -13.67 -16.40 9.32
CA ALA A 140 -12.33 -16.79 9.79
C ALA A 140 -12.29 -18.27 10.23
N ARG A 141 -13.30 -18.72 10.99
CA ARG A 141 -13.42 -20.12 11.42
C ARG A 141 -13.61 -21.08 10.23
N GLU A 142 -14.46 -20.70 9.29
CA GLU A 142 -14.67 -21.46 8.05
C GLU A 142 -13.37 -21.58 7.22
N ALA A 143 -12.53 -20.54 7.24
CA ALA A 143 -11.23 -20.53 6.59
C ALA A 143 -10.11 -21.24 7.39
N GLY A 144 -10.41 -21.77 8.59
CA GLY A 144 -9.48 -22.54 9.40
C GLY A 144 -8.62 -21.71 10.37
N LEU A 145 -9.04 -20.49 10.71
CA LEU A 145 -8.38 -19.69 11.75
C LEU A 145 -8.99 -19.99 13.14
N PRO A 146 -8.19 -20.18 14.18
CA PRO A 146 -8.65 -20.50 15.54
C PRO A 146 -9.13 -19.24 16.29
N THR A 147 -10.02 -18.46 15.66
CA THR A 147 -10.56 -17.25 16.28
C THR A 147 -11.52 -17.56 17.43
N ARG A 148 -11.64 -16.60 18.37
CA ARG A 148 -12.62 -16.63 19.46
C ARG A 148 -13.37 -15.31 19.53
N LEU A 149 -14.66 -15.35 19.86
CA LEU A 149 -15.40 -14.15 20.23
C LEU A 149 -14.99 -13.67 21.61
N ALA A 150 -14.87 -12.39 21.77
CA ALA A 150 -14.52 -11.72 23.02
C ALA A 150 -15.59 -10.68 23.38
N SER A 151 -16.10 -10.78 24.61
CA SER A 151 -16.98 -9.74 25.17
C SER A 151 -16.15 -8.58 25.71
N PRO A 152 -16.73 -7.38 25.89
CA PRO A 152 -16.03 -6.24 26.47
C PRO A 152 -15.40 -6.55 27.85
N THR A 153 -16.01 -7.47 28.60
CA THR A 153 -15.52 -7.88 29.94
C THR A 153 -14.38 -8.89 29.90
N SER A 154 -14.16 -9.56 28.76
CA SER A 154 -13.10 -10.56 28.58
C SER A 154 -11.87 -10.00 27.85
N LEU A 155 -11.95 -8.78 27.38
CA LEU A 155 -10.81 -8.09 26.72
C LEU A 155 -9.90 -7.47 27.79
N PRO A 156 -8.60 -7.25 27.44
CA PRO A 156 -7.77 -6.34 28.21
C PRO A 156 -8.46 -4.98 28.33
N ALA A 157 -8.23 -4.28 29.43
CA ALA A 157 -8.82 -2.95 29.63
C ALA A 157 -8.44 -2.02 28.45
N THR A 158 -9.45 -1.54 27.75
CA THR A 158 -9.28 -0.59 26.65
C THR A 158 -9.85 0.77 27.05
N PRO A 159 -9.10 1.86 26.84
CA PRO A 159 -9.63 3.21 27.15
C PRO A 159 -10.60 3.73 26.08
N PHE A 160 -10.86 2.96 25.04
CA PHE A 160 -11.79 3.28 23.95
C PHE A 160 -12.98 2.30 23.93
N PRO A 161 -14.11 2.68 23.32
CA PRO A 161 -15.31 1.85 23.31
C PRO A 161 -15.15 0.58 22.47
N VAL A 162 -15.57 -0.56 23.03
CA VAL A 162 -15.65 -1.86 22.37
C VAL A 162 -16.99 -2.48 22.70
N ALA A 163 -17.86 -2.70 21.69
CA ALA A 163 -19.14 -3.37 21.87
C ALA A 163 -19.05 -4.89 21.72
N ALA A 164 -18.21 -5.36 20.82
CA ALA A 164 -17.89 -6.77 20.57
C ALA A 164 -16.53 -6.89 19.90
N ALA A 165 -15.89 -8.05 19.99
CA ALA A 165 -14.66 -8.32 19.26
C ALA A 165 -14.54 -9.80 18.89
N VAL A 166 -13.77 -10.06 17.83
CA VAL A 166 -13.19 -11.36 17.52
C VAL A 166 -11.68 -11.26 17.66
N ALA A 167 -11.07 -12.24 18.31
CA ALA A 167 -9.66 -12.27 18.61
C ALA A 167 -8.94 -13.43 17.92
N LEU A 168 -7.70 -13.20 17.53
CA LEU A 168 -6.78 -14.19 17.00
C LEU A 168 -5.40 -14.01 17.64
N ASP A 169 -4.94 -15.03 18.33
CA ASP A 169 -3.64 -15.02 19.00
C ASP A 169 -2.48 -15.20 18.01
N GLU A 170 -1.25 -14.97 18.50
CA GLU A 170 -0.01 -15.18 17.76
C GLU A 170 0.13 -14.34 16.47
N GLN A 171 -0.55 -13.21 16.38
CA GLN A 171 -0.34 -12.26 15.31
C GLN A 171 0.89 -11.40 15.61
N VAL A 172 1.43 -10.72 14.62
CA VAL A 172 2.78 -10.13 14.69
C VAL A 172 2.77 -8.63 14.43
N ALA A 173 3.65 -7.96 15.16
CA ALA A 173 4.09 -6.62 14.90
C ALA A 173 5.58 -6.62 14.52
N ILE A 174 5.91 -6.06 13.37
CA ILE A 174 7.26 -6.03 12.81
C ILE A 174 7.53 -4.67 12.16
N ASP A 175 8.80 -4.27 12.17
CA ASP A 175 9.26 -3.09 11.46
C ASP A 175 9.43 -3.39 9.97
N PRO A 176 8.60 -2.83 9.07
CA PRO A 176 8.63 -3.16 7.65
C PRO A 176 9.88 -2.64 6.93
N VAL A 177 10.45 -1.53 7.41
CA VAL A 177 11.69 -0.98 6.83
C VAL A 177 12.89 -1.85 7.23
N ALA A 178 12.97 -2.29 8.48
CA ALA A 178 14.01 -3.22 8.92
C ALA A 178 13.99 -4.52 8.11
N VAL A 179 12.80 -5.05 7.82
CA VAL A 179 12.65 -6.22 6.94
C VAL A 179 13.20 -5.94 5.54
N CYS A 180 12.83 -4.81 4.93
CA CYS A 180 13.32 -4.47 3.59
C CYS A 180 14.83 -4.24 3.53
N LEU A 181 15.41 -3.65 4.57
CA LEU A 181 16.87 -3.50 4.67
C LEU A 181 17.56 -4.85 4.74
N ALA A 182 17.06 -5.77 5.54
CA ALA A 182 17.61 -7.12 5.63
C ALA A 182 17.45 -7.91 4.32
N LEU A 183 16.29 -7.79 3.65
CA LEU A 183 16.08 -8.37 2.31
C LEU A 183 17.07 -7.80 1.28
N THR A 184 17.33 -6.51 1.34
CA THR A 184 18.31 -5.84 0.47
C THR A 184 19.73 -6.35 0.72
N GLU A 185 20.12 -6.49 1.98
CA GLU A 185 21.43 -7.02 2.37
C GLU A 185 21.61 -8.45 1.84
N GLU A 186 20.61 -9.29 1.97
CA GLU A 186 20.65 -10.66 1.45
C GLU A 186 20.71 -10.70 -0.08
N LEU A 187 19.93 -9.86 -0.77
CA LEU A 187 19.97 -9.73 -2.22
C LEU A 187 21.39 -9.41 -2.71
N LEU A 188 22.02 -8.39 -2.11
CA LEU A 188 23.35 -7.93 -2.49
C LEU A 188 24.43 -8.98 -2.16
N THR A 189 24.34 -9.60 -0.99
CA THR A 189 25.27 -10.67 -0.58
C THR A 189 25.12 -11.90 -1.48
N GLY A 190 23.91 -12.18 -1.95
CA GLY A 190 23.61 -13.26 -2.89
C GLY A 190 24.04 -12.99 -4.34
N GLY A 191 24.63 -11.81 -4.64
CA GLY A 191 25.12 -11.44 -5.96
C GLY A 191 24.09 -10.70 -6.83
N GLY A 192 22.89 -10.40 -6.32
CA GLY A 192 21.94 -9.53 -7.00
C GLY A 192 22.35 -8.05 -6.92
N THR A 193 21.70 -7.20 -7.69
CA THR A 193 21.95 -5.76 -7.72
C THR A 193 20.72 -4.95 -7.36
N LEU A 194 20.93 -3.79 -6.74
CA LEU A 194 19.89 -2.81 -6.45
C LEU A 194 20.31 -1.45 -7.03
N HIS A 195 19.42 -0.81 -7.78
CA HIS A 195 19.63 0.53 -8.33
C HIS A 195 18.53 1.46 -7.83
N THR A 196 18.86 2.33 -6.87
CA THR A 196 17.98 3.37 -6.34
C THR A 196 18.07 4.64 -7.18
N GLY A 197 17.01 5.48 -7.16
CA GLY A 197 16.93 6.67 -8.01
C GLY A 197 16.75 6.34 -9.51
N VAL A 198 16.45 5.09 -9.85
CA VAL A 198 16.30 4.61 -11.24
C VAL A 198 14.82 4.28 -11.50
N ARG A 199 14.13 5.21 -12.12
CA ARG A 199 12.71 5.08 -12.44
C ARG A 199 12.48 4.39 -13.77
N ALA A 200 11.71 3.29 -13.75
CA ALA A 200 11.22 2.67 -14.97
C ALA A 200 10.17 3.55 -15.64
N THR A 201 10.27 3.73 -16.95
CA THR A 201 9.37 4.54 -17.79
C THR A 201 8.59 3.71 -18.79
N GLY A 202 8.94 2.45 -18.98
CA GLY A 202 8.24 1.54 -19.88
C GLY A 202 8.80 0.12 -19.86
N THR A 203 8.04 -0.82 -20.40
CA THR A 203 8.47 -2.21 -20.57
C THR A 203 8.08 -2.74 -21.94
N HIS A 204 8.93 -3.56 -22.54
CA HIS A 204 8.77 -4.14 -23.86
C HIS A 204 8.92 -5.65 -23.81
N ALA A 205 7.80 -6.38 -23.82
CA ALA A 205 7.78 -7.83 -23.65
C ALA A 205 8.58 -8.60 -24.74
N LEU A 206 8.47 -8.17 -26.00
CA LEU A 206 9.15 -8.85 -27.11
C LEU A 206 10.67 -8.74 -26.99
N ALA A 207 11.17 -7.57 -26.62
CA ALA A 207 12.58 -7.30 -26.46
C ALA A 207 13.14 -7.68 -25.07
N GLY A 208 12.27 -8.03 -24.11
CA GLY A 208 12.70 -8.25 -22.73
C GLY A 208 13.33 -6.98 -22.11
N ARG A 209 12.80 -5.77 -22.44
CA ARG A 209 13.44 -4.49 -22.13
C ARG A 209 12.64 -3.69 -21.13
N VAL A 210 13.33 -3.08 -20.18
CA VAL A 210 12.83 -2.06 -19.27
C VAL A 210 13.52 -0.74 -19.61
N ASP A 211 12.72 0.29 -19.90
CA ASP A 211 13.24 1.65 -20.18
C ASP A 211 13.36 2.44 -18.89
N THR A 212 14.46 3.18 -18.75
CA THR A 212 14.69 4.13 -17.65
C THR A 212 15.29 5.43 -18.20
N ALA A 213 15.30 6.49 -17.38
CA ALA A 213 15.99 7.74 -17.73
C ALA A 213 17.51 7.59 -17.86
N HIS A 214 18.09 6.52 -17.28
CA HIS A 214 19.52 6.20 -17.30
C HIS A 214 19.91 5.25 -18.44
N GLY A 215 18.95 4.83 -19.27
CA GLY A 215 19.13 3.85 -20.33
C GLY A 215 18.34 2.56 -20.07
N PRO A 216 18.32 1.61 -21.03
CA PRO A 216 17.55 0.38 -20.90
C PRO A 216 18.29 -0.67 -20.07
N LEU A 217 17.52 -1.57 -19.44
CA LEU A 217 17.95 -2.89 -18.99
C LEU A 217 17.23 -3.97 -19.80
N PHE A 218 17.85 -5.13 -19.91
CA PHE A 218 17.29 -6.29 -20.58
C PHE A 218 17.15 -7.46 -19.61
N ALA A 219 16.10 -8.27 -19.80
CA ALA A 219 15.85 -9.43 -18.94
C ALA A 219 15.03 -10.51 -19.65
N ASP A 220 15.21 -11.76 -19.24
CA ASP A 220 14.35 -12.86 -19.65
C ASP A 220 12.98 -12.75 -18.99
N HIS A 221 12.93 -12.25 -17.76
CA HIS A 221 11.73 -12.00 -17.00
C HIS A 221 11.71 -10.59 -16.38
N ILE A 222 10.56 -9.93 -16.40
CA ILE A 222 10.34 -8.62 -15.79
C ILE A 222 9.21 -8.74 -14.77
N VAL A 223 9.43 -8.25 -13.54
CA VAL A 223 8.44 -8.23 -12.49
C VAL A 223 8.09 -6.78 -12.14
N LEU A 224 6.82 -6.42 -12.23
CA LEU A 224 6.30 -5.12 -11.82
C LEU A 224 5.77 -5.23 -10.39
N ALA A 225 6.54 -4.74 -9.42
CA ALA A 225 6.22 -4.69 -8.00
C ALA A 225 6.00 -3.23 -7.54
N THR A 226 5.26 -2.47 -8.34
CA THR A 226 5.13 -1.01 -8.28
C THR A 226 3.84 -0.53 -7.60
N GLY A 227 3.20 -1.38 -6.77
CA GLY A 227 1.91 -1.12 -6.16
C GLY A 227 0.75 -1.23 -7.15
N THR A 228 0.79 -0.48 -8.23
CA THR A 228 -0.04 -0.64 -9.43
C THR A 228 0.87 -0.77 -10.66
N PRO A 229 0.51 -1.60 -11.66
CA PRO A 229 1.36 -1.78 -12.83
C PRO A 229 1.59 -0.46 -13.59
N ILE A 230 2.85 -0.09 -13.81
CA ILE A 230 3.24 1.10 -14.59
C ILE A 230 3.09 0.88 -16.10
N THR A 231 3.19 -0.36 -16.56
CA THR A 231 2.84 -0.76 -17.93
C THR A 231 1.67 -1.72 -17.83
N ASP A 232 0.48 -1.22 -18.05
CA ASP A 232 -0.74 -1.99 -17.88
C ASP A 232 -1.33 -2.38 -19.23
N ARG A 233 -1.27 -3.66 -19.54
CA ARG A 233 -1.85 -4.25 -20.75
C ARG A 233 -3.12 -5.05 -20.50
N GLY A 234 -3.60 -5.06 -19.25
CA GLY A 234 -4.78 -5.78 -18.79
C GLY A 234 -5.86 -4.89 -18.17
N LEU A 235 -5.66 -3.55 -18.20
CA LEU A 235 -6.52 -2.54 -17.58
C LEU A 235 -6.68 -2.76 -16.07
N TYR A 236 -5.61 -3.16 -15.37
CA TYR A 236 -5.65 -3.39 -13.94
C TYR A 236 -5.87 -2.10 -13.13
N PHE A 237 -5.44 -0.94 -13.65
CA PHE A 237 -5.81 0.35 -13.09
C PHE A 237 -7.33 0.54 -12.97
N ALA A 238 -8.11 -0.04 -13.90
CA ALA A 238 -9.57 0.00 -13.87
C ALA A 238 -10.19 -1.14 -13.04
N LYS A 239 -9.41 -2.13 -12.60
CA LYS A 239 -9.83 -3.26 -11.76
C LYS A 239 -9.41 -3.08 -10.29
N THR A 240 -8.72 -2.02 -9.98
CA THR A 240 -8.27 -1.65 -8.65
C THR A 240 -8.66 -0.22 -8.34
N ARG A 241 -8.73 0.12 -7.06
CA ARG A 241 -8.86 1.50 -6.60
C ARG A 241 -7.73 1.83 -5.63
N GLY A 242 -7.16 3.01 -5.76
CA GLY A 242 -6.20 3.53 -4.79
C GLY A 242 -6.92 4.05 -3.56
N LEU A 243 -6.47 3.59 -2.40
CA LEU A 243 -6.96 3.99 -1.09
C LEU A 243 -5.84 4.64 -0.31
N ARG A 244 -6.11 5.76 0.33
CA ARG A 244 -5.20 6.42 1.26
C ARG A 244 -5.73 6.29 2.67
N SER A 245 -4.83 6.08 3.62
CA SER A 245 -5.12 6.04 5.04
C SER A 245 -4.04 6.80 5.81
N TYR A 246 -4.40 7.29 6.97
CA TYR A 246 -3.53 8.10 7.81
C TYR A 246 -3.12 7.34 9.06
N CYS A 247 -1.94 7.66 9.56
CA CYS A 247 -1.37 7.12 10.79
C CYS A 247 -0.73 8.24 11.59
N VAL A 248 -0.88 8.17 12.90
CA VAL A 248 -0.24 9.07 13.86
C VAL A 248 0.36 8.23 14.98
N SER A 249 1.58 8.55 15.37
CA SER A 249 2.29 7.90 16.47
C SER A 249 2.33 8.80 17.69
N PHE A 250 2.14 8.20 18.88
CA PHE A 250 2.06 8.92 20.14
C PHE A 250 2.97 8.30 21.22
N ARG A 251 3.50 9.15 22.11
CA ARG A 251 3.87 8.73 23.47
C ARG A 251 2.63 8.78 24.33
N VAL A 252 2.42 7.74 25.14
CA VAL A 252 1.25 7.64 26.03
C VAL A 252 1.76 7.44 27.45
N PRO A 253 1.45 8.35 28.40
CA PRO A 253 1.97 8.30 29.77
C PRO A 253 1.55 7.05 30.53
N ASP A 254 0.29 6.63 30.42
CA ASP A 254 -0.29 5.52 31.14
C ASP A 254 -0.04 4.15 30.45
N GLY A 255 0.83 4.12 29.44
CA GLY A 255 1.16 2.92 28.70
C GLY A 255 0.24 2.67 27.50
N VAL A 256 0.62 1.67 26.71
CA VAL A 256 -0.09 1.26 25.50
C VAL A 256 -0.98 0.05 25.78
N PRO A 257 -2.10 -0.12 25.04
CA PRO A 257 -2.98 -1.27 25.23
C PRO A 257 -2.25 -2.59 24.91
N GLU A 258 -2.65 -3.65 25.59
CA GLU A 258 -2.18 -5.00 25.26
C GLU A 258 -2.94 -5.50 24.01
N GLY A 259 -2.18 -5.93 23.01
CA GLY A 259 -2.71 -6.40 21.73
C GLY A 259 -2.89 -5.31 20.68
N THR A 260 -3.39 -5.72 19.53
CA THR A 260 -3.70 -4.84 18.41
C THR A 260 -5.18 -4.86 18.11
N PHE A 261 -5.72 -3.73 17.63
CA PHE A 261 -7.16 -3.57 17.40
C PHE A 261 -7.40 -2.91 16.05
N LEU A 262 -8.41 -3.40 15.32
CA LEU A 262 -8.91 -2.77 14.09
C LEU A 262 -10.43 -2.80 14.09
N SER A 263 -11.06 -1.62 14.03
CA SER A 263 -12.51 -1.54 14.02
C SER A 263 -13.10 -2.06 12.71
N VAL A 264 -14.26 -2.71 12.81
CA VAL A 264 -15.03 -3.19 11.67
C VAL A 264 -16.09 -2.19 11.22
N ASP A 265 -16.37 -1.19 12.05
CA ASP A 265 -17.30 -0.09 11.83
C ASP A 265 -16.57 1.25 11.74
N GLY A 266 -17.26 2.25 11.23
CA GLY A 266 -16.69 3.57 11.00
C GLY A 266 -16.97 4.59 12.09
N PRO A 267 -16.17 5.65 12.17
CA PRO A 267 -14.90 5.83 11.43
C PRO A 267 -13.84 4.82 11.85
N THR A 268 -13.06 4.31 10.86
CA THR A 268 -12.09 3.24 11.12
C THR A 268 -11.01 3.67 12.11
N ARG A 269 -10.74 2.82 13.11
CA ARG A 269 -9.66 2.97 14.08
C ARG A 269 -8.80 1.71 14.12
N SER A 270 -7.53 1.87 13.77
CA SER A 270 -6.47 0.87 13.95
C SER A 270 -5.60 1.31 15.12
N ILE A 271 -5.47 0.49 16.14
CA ILE A 271 -4.74 0.83 17.36
C ILE A 271 -3.70 -0.25 17.58
N ARG A 272 -2.46 0.18 17.79
CA ARG A 272 -1.35 -0.73 17.83
C ARG A 272 -0.21 -0.22 18.71
N PRO A 273 0.26 -1.00 19.68
CA PRO A 273 1.51 -0.74 20.38
C PRO A 273 2.71 -1.03 19.45
N VAL A 274 3.77 -0.28 19.61
CA VAL A 274 5.07 -0.53 18.99
C VAL A 274 6.17 -0.13 19.94
N THR A 275 7.27 -0.87 19.93
CA THR A 275 8.50 -0.50 20.65
C THR A 275 9.49 0.02 19.62
N VAL A 276 9.93 1.27 19.81
CA VAL A 276 11.01 1.87 19.03
C VAL A 276 12.32 1.57 19.76
N ALA A 277 13.37 1.20 19.01
CA ALA A 277 14.68 0.89 19.56
C ALA A 277 15.22 2.02 20.46
N ASP A 278 16.06 1.66 21.42
CA ASP A 278 16.64 2.57 22.41
C ASP A 278 17.44 3.71 21.74
N GLY A 279 17.19 4.94 22.21
CA GLY A 279 17.81 6.16 21.76
C GLY A 279 17.11 7.37 22.40
N PRO A 280 17.49 8.62 22.11
CA PRO A 280 16.85 9.83 22.68
C PRO A 280 15.35 9.95 22.42
N GLY A 281 14.77 9.04 21.65
CA GLY A 281 13.35 8.94 21.35
C GLY A 281 12.78 7.52 21.51
N GLY A 282 13.54 6.56 22.06
CA GLY A 282 13.14 5.16 22.24
C GLY A 282 11.99 4.94 23.22
N GLY A 283 11.46 3.71 23.26
CA GLY A 283 10.39 3.28 24.15
C GLY A 283 9.09 2.91 23.46
N ALA A 284 8.06 2.63 24.29
CA ALA A 284 6.74 2.28 23.77
C ALA A 284 6.07 3.47 23.10
N ARG A 285 5.44 3.20 21.96
CA ARG A 285 4.61 4.14 21.19
C ARG A 285 3.26 3.50 20.91
N LEU A 286 2.28 4.35 20.73
CA LEU A 286 0.99 3.97 20.21
C LEU A 286 0.87 4.48 18.77
N ILE A 287 0.58 3.61 17.82
CA ILE A 287 0.18 4.01 16.47
C ILE A 287 -1.33 3.93 16.37
N VAL A 288 -1.96 5.04 16.00
CA VAL A 288 -3.39 5.09 15.68
C VAL A 288 -3.53 5.43 14.20
N GLY A 289 -4.28 4.59 13.48
CA GLY A 289 -4.53 4.77 12.05
C GLY A 289 -6.02 4.73 11.72
N GLY A 290 -6.37 5.22 10.56
CA GLY A 290 -7.75 5.20 10.10
C GLY A 290 -8.09 6.23 9.03
N ASN A 291 -9.38 6.57 8.98
CA ASN A 291 -9.96 7.59 8.10
C ASN A 291 -9.59 7.40 6.62
N GLY A 292 -9.52 6.13 6.18
CA GLY A 292 -9.18 5.80 4.82
C GLY A 292 -10.25 6.20 3.82
N HIS A 293 -9.83 6.70 2.66
CA HIS A 293 -10.71 7.13 1.58
C HIS A 293 -10.06 6.87 0.21
N PRO A 294 -10.85 6.86 -0.89
CA PRO A 294 -10.29 6.85 -2.24
C PRO A 294 -9.45 8.11 -2.50
N VAL A 295 -8.29 7.94 -3.11
CA VAL A 295 -7.34 9.03 -3.41
C VAL A 295 -8.01 10.12 -4.26
N GLY A 296 -7.75 11.38 -3.91
CA GLY A 296 -8.27 12.55 -4.61
C GLY A 296 -9.79 12.75 -4.52
N ARG A 297 -10.49 12.00 -3.65
CA ARG A 297 -11.95 12.07 -3.47
C ARG A 297 -12.35 12.41 -2.02
N SER A 298 -11.44 12.98 -1.27
CA SER A 298 -11.70 13.47 0.08
C SER A 298 -12.03 14.95 0.05
N GLY A 299 -12.72 15.41 1.07
CA GLY A 299 -13.03 16.83 1.30
C GLY A 299 -12.12 17.51 2.31
N GLY A 300 -11.01 16.86 2.74
CA GLY A 300 -10.08 17.41 3.73
C GLY A 300 -9.20 16.34 4.35
N GLU A 301 -8.04 16.15 3.80
CA GLU A 301 -7.07 15.16 4.25
C GLU A 301 -6.46 15.56 5.59
N ARG A 302 -6.16 16.83 5.78
CA ARG A 302 -5.71 17.38 7.07
C ARG A 302 -6.73 17.14 8.18
N ALA A 303 -8.01 17.38 7.91
CA ALA A 303 -9.07 17.12 8.87
C ALA A 303 -9.15 15.65 9.28
N ALA A 304 -8.88 14.71 8.35
CA ALA A 304 -8.84 13.29 8.64
C ALA A 304 -7.69 12.92 9.59
N VAL A 305 -6.53 13.58 9.48
CA VAL A 305 -5.41 13.41 10.42
C VAL A 305 -5.74 14.00 11.80
N GLU A 306 -6.27 15.23 11.83
CA GLU A 306 -6.62 15.91 13.08
C GLU A 306 -7.72 15.16 13.87
N ASP A 307 -8.65 14.49 13.18
CA ASP A 307 -9.63 13.62 13.82
C ASP A 307 -8.99 12.42 14.54
N LEU A 308 -7.93 11.81 13.96
CA LEU A 308 -7.17 10.76 14.65
C LEU A 308 -6.46 11.28 15.89
N VAL A 309 -5.89 12.48 15.81
CA VAL A 309 -5.23 13.12 16.97
C VAL A 309 -6.25 13.40 18.07
N ALA A 310 -7.36 14.05 17.73
CA ALA A 310 -8.42 14.37 18.69
C ALA A 310 -9.01 13.11 19.35
N TRP A 311 -9.29 12.07 18.55
CA TRP A 311 -9.77 10.80 19.06
C TRP A 311 -8.75 10.15 20.03
N THR A 312 -7.47 10.20 19.69
CA THR A 312 -6.42 9.62 20.54
C THR A 312 -6.29 10.38 21.85
N GLN A 313 -6.27 11.71 21.82
CA GLN A 313 -6.18 12.53 23.04
C GLN A 313 -7.40 12.35 23.95
N LEU A 314 -8.59 12.11 23.37
CA LEU A 314 -9.81 11.83 24.14
C LEU A 314 -9.71 10.50 24.90
N HIS A 315 -9.19 9.46 24.27
CA HIS A 315 -9.15 8.10 24.82
C HIS A 315 -7.85 7.77 25.55
N PHE A 316 -6.77 8.49 25.27
CA PHE A 316 -5.46 8.36 25.90
C PHE A 316 -5.02 9.73 26.43
N PRO A 317 -5.53 10.17 27.60
CA PRO A 317 -5.20 11.48 28.15
C PRO A 317 -3.69 11.67 28.30
N GLY A 318 -3.18 12.82 27.87
CA GLY A 318 -1.76 13.12 27.89
C GLY A 318 -0.96 12.50 26.73
N ALA A 319 -1.62 11.89 25.74
CA ALA A 319 -0.96 11.42 24.54
C ALA A 319 -0.29 12.57 23.78
N GLU A 320 1.00 12.44 23.53
CA GLU A 320 1.81 13.41 22.79
C GLU A 320 2.11 12.85 21.41
N GLU A 321 1.71 13.56 20.36
CA GLU A 321 2.03 13.21 19.00
C GLU A 321 3.55 13.24 18.77
N THR A 322 4.07 12.24 18.05
CA THR A 322 5.49 12.16 17.70
C THR A 322 5.72 12.18 16.19
N HIS A 323 4.90 11.48 15.42
CA HIS A 323 4.99 11.39 13.97
C HIS A 323 3.61 11.24 13.36
N ARG A 324 3.43 11.73 12.15
CA ARG A 324 2.25 11.49 11.31
C ARG A 324 2.66 11.12 9.90
N TRP A 325 1.90 10.28 9.25
CA TRP A 325 2.14 9.90 7.86
C TRP A 325 0.87 9.35 7.23
N SER A 326 0.94 9.14 5.94
CA SER A 326 -0.11 8.45 5.19
C SER A 326 0.47 7.31 4.37
N ALA A 327 -0.39 6.40 3.98
CA ALA A 327 -0.06 5.31 3.09
C ALA A 327 -1.11 5.18 1.99
N GLN A 328 -0.64 4.94 0.77
CA GLN A 328 -1.49 4.58 -0.35
C GLN A 328 -1.32 3.09 -0.66
N ASP A 329 -2.46 2.40 -0.82
CA ASP A 329 -2.49 1.02 -1.29
C ASP A 329 -3.60 0.84 -2.31
N TYR A 330 -3.61 -0.30 -2.99
CA TYR A 330 -4.57 -0.63 -4.02
C TYR A 330 -5.40 -1.83 -3.59
N GLU A 331 -6.71 -1.69 -3.70
CA GLU A 331 -7.67 -2.76 -3.48
C GLU A 331 -8.26 -3.21 -4.81
N SER A 332 -8.25 -4.51 -5.08
CA SER A 332 -8.93 -5.06 -6.24
C SER A 332 -10.46 -5.01 -6.06
N HIS A 333 -11.20 -4.85 -7.15
CA HIS A 333 -12.67 -4.80 -7.08
C HIS A 333 -13.27 -6.13 -6.60
N ASP A 334 -12.59 -7.24 -6.80
CA ASP A 334 -13.02 -8.55 -6.31
C ASP A 334 -12.38 -8.94 -4.96
N LEU A 335 -11.65 -8.02 -4.31
CA LEU A 335 -11.08 -8.18 -2.96
C LEU A 335 -9.91 -9.18 -2.86
N ILE A 336 -9.50 -9.80 -3.95
CA ILE A 336 -8.39 -10.74 -4.00
C ILE A 336 -7.24 -10.13 -4.82
N PRO A 337 -5.99 -10.24 -4.39
CA PRO A 337 -4.86 -9.72 -5.16
C PRO A 337 -4.78 -10.27 -6.60
N PHE A 338 -4.27 -9.48 -7.51
CA PHE A 338 -3.86 -9.93 -8.84
C PHE A 338 -2.36 -10.20 -8.83
N VAL A 339 -1.97 -11.46 -9.05
CA VAL A 339 -0.57 -11.89 -9.06
C VAL A 339 -0.33 -12.84 -10.22
N GLY A 340 0.69 -12.60 -11.02
CA GLY A 340 1.10 -13.52 -12.08
C GLY A 340 1.38 -12.84 -13.42
N ALA A 341 1.20 -13.56 -14.53
CA ALA A 341 1.54 -13.09 -15.85
C ALA A 341 0.66 -11.90 -16.30
N MET A 342 1.30 -10.87 -16.84
CA MET A 342 0.62 -9.74 -17.47
C MET A 342 0.04 -10.19 -18.82
N PRO A 343 -1.24 -9.88 -19.11
CA PRO A 343 -1.79 -10.07 -20.46
C PRO A 343 -0.93 -9.40 -21.52
N ARG A 344 -0.71 -10.05 -22.65
CA ARG A 344 0.20 -9.60 -23.74
C ARG A 344 1.65 -9.36 -23.29
N GLY A 345 2.03 -9.85 -22.11
CA GLY A 345 3.41 -9.82 -21.58
C GLY A 345 4.28 -10.95 -22.12
N LEU A 346 3.77 -11.80 -23.03
CA LEU A 346 4.45 -12.92 -23.67
C LEU A 346 5.11 -13.89 -22.67
N GLY A 347 4.53 -14.04 -21.47
CA GLY A 347 5.12 -14.85 -20.41
C GLY A 347 6.36 -14.24 -19.74
N ARG A 348 6.86 -13.08 -20.23
CA ARG A 348 8.03 -12.39 -19.69
C ARG A 348 7.67 -11.41 -18.58
N ILE A 349 6.57 -10.67 -18.73
CA ILE A 349 6.15 -9.66 -17.76
C ILE A 349 5.17 -10.27 -16.78
N ARG A 350 5.48 -10.12 -15.50
CA ARG A 350 4.63 -10.48 -14.37
C ARG A 350 4.43 -9.29 -13.46
N PHE A 351 3.42 -9.35 -12.62
CA PHE A 351 3.12 -8.26 -11.70
C PHE A 351 2.36 -8.75 -10.47
N ALA A 352 2.27 -7.90 -9.46
CA ALA A 352 1.42 -8.09 -8.30
C ALA A 352 0.80 -6.75 -7.89
N THR A 353 -0.48 -6.75 -7.52
CA THR A 353 -1.23 -5.59 -7.07
C THR A 353 -2.50 -6.00 -6.31
N GLY A 354 -3.14 -5.04 -5.64
CA GLY A 354 -4.47 -5.23 -5.08
C GLY A 354 -4.51 -5.87 -3.70
N TYR A 355 -3.54 -5.58 -2.83
CA TYR A 355 -3.44 -6.17 -1.49
C TYR A 355 -4.43 -5.63 -0.46
N GLY A 356 -5.11 -4.50 -0.75
CA GLY A 356 -6.16 -3.96 0.11
C GLY A 356 -5.70 -3.69 1.54
N LYS A 357 -4.55 -3.04 1.73
CA LYS A 357 -3.88 -2.70 3.01
C LYS A 357 -3.18 -3.86 3.74
N TRP A 358 -3.19 -5.08 3.18
CA TRP A 358 -2.60 -6.28 3.82
C TRP A 358 -1.34 -6.77 3.11
N GLY A 359 -0.49 -5.80 2.70
CA GLY A 359 0.73 -6.07 1.94
C GLY A 359 1.77 -6.91 2.68
N LEU A 360 1.88 -6.83 4.02
CA LEU A 360 2.91 -7.56 4.77
C LEU A 360 2.77 -9.09 4.67
N SER A 361 1.56 -9.62 4.54
CA SER A 361 1.32 -11.05 4.32
C SER A 361 1.08 -11.40 2.86
N ASN A 362 0.35 -10.56 2.11
CA ASN A 362 0.08 -10.80 0.70
C ASN A 362 1.33 -10.68 -0.20
N ALA A 363 2.26 -9.77 0.10
CA ALA A 363 3.43 -9.55 -0.74
C ALA A 363 4.41 -10.74 -0.74
N PRO A 364 4.78 -11.37 0.40
CA PRO A 364 5.58 -12.58 0.37
C PRO A 364 4.86 -13.76 -0.28
N ALA A 365 3.53 -13.87 -0.12
CA ALA A 365 2.74 -14.88 -0.85
C ALA A 365 2.77 -14.63 -2.37
N ALA A 366 2.63 -13.37 -2.79
CA ALA A 366 2.79 -12.99 -4.19
C ALA A 366 4.18 -13.32 -4.72
N ALA A 367 5.23 -13.05 -3.94
CA ALA A 367 6.60 -13.38 -4.28
C ALA A 367 6.80 -14.90 -4.48
N GLN A 368 6.22 -15.74 -3.62
CA GLN A 368 6.25 -17.20 -3.78
C GLN A 368 5.58 -17.62 -5.10
N ARG A 369 4.44 -17.03 -5.44
CA ARG A 369 3.78 -17.31 -6.71
C ARG A 369 4.62 -16.87 -7.91
N LEU A 370 5.10 -15.63 -7.92
CA LEU A 370 5.92 -15.08 -9.00
C LEU A 370 7.19 -15.91 -9.22
N THR A 371 7.87 -16.27 -8.13
CA THR A 371 9.05 -17.14 -8.14
C THR A 371 8.72 -18.52 -8.73
N SER A 372 7.65 -19.16 -8.28
CA SER A 372 7.23 -20.46 -8.78
C SER A 372 6.90 -20.45 -10.29
N GLU A 373 6.35 -19.35 -10.79
CA GLU A 373 6.08 -19.17 -12.22
C GLU A 373 7.34 -18.93 -13.04
N ILE A 374 8.28 -18.13 -12.53
CA ILE A 374 9.56 -17.82 -13.20
C ILE A 374 10.43 -19.08 -13.26
N LEU A 375 10.51 -19.84 -12.18
CA LEU A 375 11.26 -21.10 -12.13
C LEU A 375 10.60 -22.27 -12.87
N GLY A 376 9.40 -22.06 -13.42
CA GLY A 376 8.67 -23.09 -14.16
C GLY A 376 8.22 -24.26 -13.28
N THR A 377 8.02 -24.05 -11.97
CA THR A 377 7.56 -25.09 -11.06
C THR A 377 6.29 -25.73 -11.60
N PRO A 378 6.20 -27.07 -11.76
CA PRO A 378 5.02 -27.74 -12.27
C PRO A 378 3.78 -27.46 -11.41
N ARG A 379 2.62 -27.33 -12.03
CA ARG A 379 1.36 -27.01 -11.31
C ARG A 379 1.05 -28.00 -10.17
N ARG A 380 1.35 -29.29 -10.38
CA ARG A 380 1.14 -30.35 -9.38
C ARG A 380 1.99 -30.16 -8.10
N ASP A 381 3.11 -29.46 -8.23
CA ASP A 381 4.05 -29.25 -7.14
C ASP A 381 3.84 -27.89 -6.45
N ARG A 382 2.85 -27.10 -6.92
CA ARG A 382 2.47 -25.83 -6.33
C ARG A 382 1.37 -26.00 -5.29
N PRO A 383 1.40 -25.24 -4.16
CA PRO A 383 0.29 -25.18 -3.23
C PRO A 383 -1.02 -24.78 -3.93
N THR A 384 -2.15 -25.34 -3.49
CA THR A 384 -3.45 -25.10 -4.10
C THR A 384 -3.83 -23.62 -4.12
N TRP A 385 -3.49 -22.87 -3.08
CA TRP A 385 -3.79 -21.45 -3.00
C TRP A 385 -3.13 -20.64 -4.12
N ILE A 386 -1.92 -21.04 -4.61
CA ILE A 386 -1.23 -20.35 -5.71
C ILE A 386 -2.10 -20.32 -6.97
N THR A 387 -2.82 -21.38 -7.26
CA THR A 387 -3.66 -21.44 -8.47
C THR A 387 -4.96 -20.65 -8.30
N MET A 388 -5.47 -20.53 -7.07
CA MET A 388 -6.76 -19.89 -6.79
C MET A 388 -6.67 -18.35 -6.71
N ILE A 389 -5.54 -17.79 -6.30
CA ILE A 389 -5.36 -16.33 -6.13
C ILE A 389 -4.56 -15.68 -7.28
N GLY A 390 -4.51 -16.30 -8.44
CA GLY A 390 -3.78 -15.77 -9.60
C GLY A 390 -4.49 -14.68 -10.37
N THR A 391 -3.84 -14.22 -11.45
CA THR A 391 -4.52 -13.43 -12.47
C THR A 391 -5.69 -14.24 -13.02
N ARG A 392 -6.87 -13.65 -13.03
CA ARG A 392 -8.13 -14.32 -13.37
C ARG A 392 -8.99 -13.42 -14.26
N LEU A 393 -9.89 -14.04 -14.98
CA LEU A 393 -10.93 -13.31 -15.70
C LEU A 393 -11.89 -12.67 -14.70
N THR A 394 -12.32 -11.45 -14.99
CA THR A 394 -13.31 -10.73 -14.19
C THR A 394 -14.63 -11.51 -14.18
N VAL A 395 -15.14 -11.89 -13.01
CA VAL A 395 -16.45 -12.54 -12.88
C VAL A 395 -17.59 -11.50 -12.89
N PRO A 396 -18.84 -11.89 -13.22
CA PRO A 396 -19.96 -10.94 -13.32
C PRO A 396 -20.19 -10.06 -12.08
N ALA A 397 -19.99 -10.60 -10.88
CA ALA A 397 -20.10 -9.82 -9.63
C ALA A 397 -19.06 -8.69 -9.54
N ASP A 398 -17.85 -8.92 -10.06
CA ASP A 398 -16.78 -7.92 -10.11
C ASP A 398 -17.08 -6.85 -11.15
N LEU A 399 -17.77 -7.22 -12.25
CA LEU A 399 -18.24 -6.25 -13.25
C LEU A 399 -19.21 -5.25 -12.64
N VAL A 400 -20.09 -5.68 -11.73
CA VAL A 400 -21.02 -4.78 -11.04
C VAL A 400 -20.26 -3.81 -10.12
N ARG A 401 -19.32 -4.31 -9.31
CA ARG A 401 -18.47 -3.46 -8.46
C ARG A 401 -17.61 -2.52 -9.30
N GLY A 402 -17.00 -3.03 -10.36
CA GLY A 402 -16.23 -2.24 -11.31
C GLY A 402 -17.08 -1.19 -12.03
N ALA A 403 -18.33 -1.51 -12.40
CA ALA A 403 -19.26 -0.56 -13.01
C ALA A 403 -19.68 0.55 -12.04
N VAL A 404 -19.94 0.21 -10.76
CA VAL A 404 -20.24 1.20 -9.71
C VAL A 404 -19.04 2.12 -9.49
N GLU A 405 -17.85 1.57 -9.38
CA GLU A 405 -16.62 2.37 -9.22
C GLU A 405 -16.31 3.17 -10.48
N GLY A 406 -16.47 2.58 -11.66
CA GLY A 406 -16.35 3.27 -12.95
C GLY A 406 -17.34 4.44 -13.09
N GLY A 407 -18.57 4.29 -12.58
CA GLY A 407 -19.55 5.37 -12.49
C GLY A 407 -19.08 6.51 -11.58
N LYS A 408 -18.49 6.22 -10.42
CA LYS A 408 -17.88 7.22 -9.53
C LYS A 408 -16.67 7.91 -10.18
N VAL A 409 -15.84 7.15 -10.88
CA VAL A 409 -14.71 7.69 -11.66
C VAL A 409 -15.21 8.61 -12.76
N ALA A 410 -16.22 8.22 -13.52
CA ALA A 410 -16.82 9.07 -14.57
C ALA A 410 -17.44 10.34 -14.00
N THR A 411 -18.13 10.25 -12.85
CA THR A 411 -18.67 11.40 -12.13
C THR A 411 -17.55 12.32 -11.66
N ALA A 412 -16.49 11.80 -11.08
CA ALA A 412 -15.34 12.58 -10.61
C ALA A 412 -14.63 13.26 -11.81
N LEU A 413 -14.54 12.58 -12.95
CA LEU A 413 -14.01 13.18 -14.19
C LEU A 413 -14.87 14.36 -14.62
N ALA A 414 -16.19 14.15 -14.79
CA ALA A 414 -17.11 15.18 -15.27
C ALA A 414 -17.18 16.38 -14.31
N SER A 415 -17.32 16.13 -12.99
CA SER A 415 -17.40 17.19 -11.98
C SER A 415 -16.11 18.00 -11.89
N GLY A 416 -14.95 17.34 -11.96
CA GLY A 416 -13.64 18.00 -11.95
C GLY A 416 -13.47 18.96 -13.13
N TRP A 417 -13.85 18.55 -14.34
CA TRP A 417 -13.80 19.43 -15.51
C TRP A 417 -14.79 20.58 -15.40
N VAL A 418 -16.04 20.33 -14.98
CA VAL A 418 -17.04 21.39 -14.80
C VAL A 418 -16.60 22.38 -13.71
N GLU A 419 -16.08 21.91 -12.59
CA GLU A 419 -15.58 22.78 -11.53
C GLU A 419 -14.39 23.61 -11.99
N ALA A 420 -13.43 23.00 -12.68
CA ALA A 420 -12.29 23.71 -13.26
C ALA A 420 -12.71 24.77 -14.29
N GLU A 421 -13.70 24.49 -15.14
CA GLU A 421 -14.20 25.44 -16.13
C GLU A 421 -14.94 26.63 -15.51
N THR A 422 -15.58 26.45 -14.36
CA THR A 422 -16.35 27.50 -13.67
C THR A 422 -15.51 28.44 -12.82
N ARG A 423 -14.35 27.99 -12.35
CA ARG A 423 -13.41 28.82 -11.56
C ARG A 423 -12.58 29.71 -12.47
N ARG A 424 -12.89 31.01 -12.49
CA ARG A 424 -12.17 31.99 -13.30
C ARG A 424 -10.84 32.40 -12.67
N THR A 425 -9.82 32.59 -13.52
CA THR A 425 -8.55 33.26 -13.17
C THR A 425 -8.67 34.79 -13.31
N PRO A 426 -7.83 35.59 -12.60
CA PRO A 426 -6.67 35.16 -11.84
C PRO A 426 -7.05 34.58 -10.47
N VAL A 427 -6.53 33.39 -10.18
CA VAL A 427 -6.61 32.85 -8.82
C VAL A 427 -5.61 33.65 -7.99
N PRO A 428 -6.02 34.24 -6.86
CA PRO A 428 -5.06 34.82 -5.92
C PRO A 428 -4.08 33.75 -5.51
N GLN A 429 -2.84 34.15 -5.20
CA GLN A 429 -1.83 33.25 -4.67
C GLN A 429 -2.43 32.45 -3.49
N PRO A 430 -2.46 31.12 -3.53
CA PRO A 430 -2.99 30.33 -2.44
C PRO A 430 -2.17 30.61 -1.16
N ALA A 431 -2.79 30.49 0.00
CA ALA A 431 -2.09 30.55 1.27
C ALA A 431 -1.08 29.39 1.38
N GLU A 432 -0.12 29.50 2.29
CA GLU A 432 0.87 28.46 2.55
C GLU A 432 0.20 27.10 2.85
N GLY A 433 0.68 26.04 2.22
CA GLY A 433 0.13 24.69 2.31
C GLY A 433 -1.19 24.48 1.52
N GLN A 434 -1.66 25.48 0.77
CA GLN A 434 -2.89 25.42 0.02
C GLN A 434 -2.66 25.26 -1.48
N GLY A 435 -3.58 24.57 -2.13
CA GLY A 435 -3.62 24.43 -3.58
C GLY A 435 -5.04 24.57 -4.10
N VAL A 436 -5.16 25.06 -5.33
CA VAL A 436 -6.44 25.27 -5.99
C VAL A 436 -6.33 24.94 -7.48
N VAL A 437 -7.36 24.32 -8.01
CA VAL A 437 -7.52 24.15 -9.46
C VAL A 437 -8.38 25.29 -10.00
N ALA A 438 -7.91 25.92 -11.07
CA ALA A 438 -8.59 27.03 -11.74
C ALA A 438 -8.55 26.83 -13.25
N ASN A 439 -9.34 27.65 -13.98
CA ASN A 439 -9.32 27.67 -15.43
C ASN A 439 -8.47 28.83 -15.94
N ARG A 440 -7.52 28.56 -16.82
CA ARG A 440 -6.74 29.57 -17.54
C ARG A 440 -6.85 29.31 -19.03
N ALA A 441 -7.55 30.19 -19.73
CA ALA A 441 -7.77 30.10 -21.20
C ALA A 441 -8.36 28.73 -21.64
N GLY A 442 -9.37 28.22 -20.91
CA GLY A 442 -10.03 26.94 -21.22
C GLY A 442 -9.28 25.68 -20.81
N ARG A 443 -8.22 25.83 -20.00
CA ARG A 443 -7.45 24.67 -19.51
C ARG A 443 -7.38 24.66 -17.98
N PRO A 444 -7.56 23.51 -17.31
CA PRO A 444 -7.37 23.37 -15.90
C PRO A 444 -5.90 23.61 -15.50
N VAL A 445 -5.69 24.49 -14.52
CA VAL A 445 -4.39 24.85 -13.97
C VAL A 445 -4.41 24.60 -12.47
N ALA A 446 -3.42 23.90 -11.98
CA ALA A 446 -3.19 23.62 -10.57
C ALA A 446 -2.17 24.63 -10.01
N VAL A 447 -2.58 25.42 -9.03
CA VAL A 447 -1.73 26.44 -8.38
C VAL A 447 -1.62 26.13 -6.89
N SER A 448 -0.41 26.03 -6.37
CA SER A 448 -0.17 25.77 -4.94
C SER A 448 0.97 26.64 -4.41
N THR A 449 0.92 26.93 -3.10
CA THR A 449 2.01 27.61 -2.38
C THR A 449 2.53 26.69 -1.29
N VAL A 450 3.78 26.29 -1.42
CA VAL A 450 4.46 25.39 -0.47
C VAL A 450 5.87 25.91 -0.26
N ASP A 451 6.32 25.99 1.00
CA ASP A 451 7.61 26.55 1.43
C ASP A 451 7.85 27.99 0.90
N GLY A 452 6.80 28.80 0.94
CA GLY A 452 6.82 30.19 0.45
C GLY A 452 6.90 30.30 -1.08
N VAL A 453 6.88 29.21 -1.83
CA VAL A 453 6.97 29.21 -3.30
C VAL A 453 5.65 28.85 -3.94
N THR A 454 5.09 29.77 -4.72
CA THR A 454 3.91 29.51 -5.53
C THR A 454 4.31 28.87 -6.86
N ARG A 455 3.69 27.75 -7.18
CA ARG A 455 3.92 27.00 -8.43
C ARG A 455 2.62 26.79 -9.18
N ALA A 456 2.68 26.79 -10.51
CA ALA A 456 1.57 26.49 -11.39
C ALA A 456 1.95 25.34 -12.32
N VAL A 457 1.10 24.31 -12.39
CA VAL A 457 1.28 23.17 -13.27
C VAL A 457 -0.03 22.84 -13.97
N SER A 458 0.01 22.04 -15.03
CA SER A 458 -1.23 21.51 -15.62
C SER A 458 -1.99 20.71 -14.56
N ALA A 459 -3.28 21.00 -14.37
CA ALA A 459 -4.13 20.22 -13.46
C ALA A 459 -4.68 18.93 -14.10
N VAL A 460 -4.19 18.55 -15.28
CA VAL A 460 -4.64 17.37 -16.02
C VAL A 460 -3.64 16.23 -15.86
N CYS A 461 -4.08 15.16 -15.22
CA CYS A 461 -3.27 13.96 -15.00
C CYS A 461 -2.74 13.37 -16.31
N THR A 462 -1.44 13.08 -16.35
CA THR A 462 -0.76 12.55 -17.54
C THR A 462 -1.07 11.09 -17.86
N HIS A 463 -1.86 10.40 -17.01
CA HIS A 463 -2.36 9.04 -17.27
C HIS A 463 -3.57 9.06 -18.22
N LEU A 464 -4.76 9.44 -17.75
CA LEU A 464 -6.02 9.44 -18.52
C LEU A 464 -6.81 10.76 -18.40
N GLY A 465 -6.13 11.88 -18.15
CA GLY A 465 -6.74 13.20 -18.26
C GLY A 465 -7.69 13.61 -17.13
N GLY A 466 -7.62 12.95 -15.96
CA GLY A 466 -8.39 13.36 -14.78
C GLY A 466 -7.92 14.71 -14.26
N VAL A 467 -8.86 15.55 -13.81
CA VAL A 467 -8.53 16.80 -13.12
C VAL A 467 -8.10 16.47 -11.70
N LEU A 468 -6.96 17.02 -11.30
CA LEU A 468 -6.32 16.74 -10.01
C LEU A 468 -7.04 17.45 -8.86
N ALA A 469 -6.95 16.88 -7.67
CA ALA A 469 -7.37 17.49 -6.42
C ALA A 469 -6.15 17.76 -5.53
N TRP A 470 -6.21 18.84 -4.74
CA TRP A 470 -5.16 19.14 -3.79
C TRP A 470 -5.34 18.34 -2.50
N ASN A 471 -4.27 17.72 -2.05
CA ASN A 471 -4.15 17.07 -0.75
C ASN A 471 -3.44 18.03 0.21
N ASP A 472 -4.19 18.60 1.14
CA ASP A 472 -3.72 19.62 2.07
C ASP A 472 -2.90 19.06 3.24
N ALA A 473 -2.94 17.76 3.47
CA ALA A 473 -2.12 17.09 4.48
C ALA A 473 -0.69 16.83 3.98
N GLU A 474 -0.53 16.48 2.70
CA GLU A 474 0.75 16.08 2.12
C GLU A 474 1.30 17.05 1.09
N CYS A 475 0.60 18.14 0.85
CA CYS A 475 0.96 19.13 -0.17
C CYS A 475 1.22 18.48 -1.54
N SER A 476 0.28 17.66 -2.01
CA SER A 476 0.38 16.94 -3.28
C SER A 476 -0.86 17.14 -4.16
N TRP A 477 -0.69 16.91 -5.46
CA TRP A 477 -1.76 16.85 -6.44
C TRP A 477 -2.16 15.39 -6.67
N ASP A 478 -3.37 15.02 -6.30
CA ASP A 478 -3.85 13.64 -6.30
C ASP A 478 -4.92 13.44 -7.39
N CYS A 479 -4.77 12.38 -8.19
CA CYS A 479 -5.73 12.08 -9.26
C CYS A 479 -6.90 11.22 -8.74
N PRO A 480 -8.15 11.72 -8.81
CA PRO A 480 -9.32 11.00 -8.31
C PRO A 480 -9.73 9.79 -9.16
N LEU A 481 -9.13 9.62 -10.37
CA LEU A 481 -9.49 8.52 -11.26
C LEU A 481 -8.78 7.23 -10.88
N HIS A 482 -7.43 7.26 -10.85
CA HIS A 482 -6.62 6.05 -10.65
C HIS A 482 -5.47 6.25 -9.66
N ALA A 483 -5.54 7.30 -8.82
CA ALA A 483 -4.65 7.55 -7.72
C ALA A 483 -3.19 7.89 -8.08
N SER A 484 -2.91 8.41 -9.27
CA SER A 484 -1.61 9.03 -9.55
C SER A 484 -1.41 10.26 -8.67
N ARG A 485 -0.19 10.47 -8.18
CA ARG A 485 0.16 11.58 -7.29
C ARG A 485 1.35 12.35 -7.82
N PHE A 486 1.33 13.65 -7.59
CA PHE A 486 2.36 14.59 -8.06
C PHE A 486 2.71 15.60 -6.96
N ALA A 487 3.97 15.96 -6.89
CA ALA A 487 4.46 17.05 -6.03
C ALA A 487 3.94 18.42 -6.49
N PRO A 488 4.09 19.48 -5.68
CA PRO A 488 3.67 20.83 -6.05
C PRO A 488 4.29 21.36 -7.36
N ASP A 489 5.50 20.90 -7.70
CA ASP A 489 6.22 21.28 -8.94
C ASP A 489 5.81 20.43 -10.16
N GLY A 490 4.92 19.45 -9.97
CA GLY A 490 4.47 18.52 -11.00
C GLY A 490 5.27 17.23 -11.10
N THR A 491 6.32 17.05 -10.34
CA THR A 491 7.09 15.79 -10.30
C THR A 491 6.19 14.65 -9.86
N ARG A 492 6.19 13.55 -10.59
CA ARG A 492 5.40 12.37 -10.25
C ARG A 492 5.92 11.66 -9.01
N LEU A 493 5.06 11.50 -8.02
CA LEU A 493 5.32 10.73 -6.79
C LEU A 493 4.91 9.27 -6.95
N GLU A 494 3.64 9.02 -7.33
CA GLU A 494 3.07 7.68 -7.48
C GLU A 494 2.34 7.50 -8.81
N GLY A 495 2.42 6.27 -9.36
CA GLY A 495 1.70 5.90 -10.59
C GLY A 495 0.17 5.74 -10.39
N PRO A 496 -0.54 5.34 -11.48
CA PRO A 496 -0.06 4.77 -12.74
C PRO A 496 0.45 5.75 -13.81
N ALA A 497 0.37 7.06 -13.60
CA ALA A 497 0.97 8.03 -14.53
C ALA A 497 2.47 7.73 -14.75
N LEU A 498 2.96 7.93 -15.98
CA LEU A 498 4.36 7.68 -16.34
C LEU A 498 5.19 8.96 -16.52
N ARG A 499 4.55 10.11 -16.57
CA ARG A 499 5.18 11.42 -16.83
C ARG A 499 4.77 12.42 -15.78
N ASP A 500 5.65 13.38 -15.55
CA ASP A 500 5.40 14.55 -14.72
C ASP A 500 4.30 15.45 -15.34
N LEU A 501 3.73 16.32 -14.52
CA LEU A 501 2.84 17.37 -15.01
C LEU A 501 3.66 18.45 -15.74
N THR A 502 3.04 19.11 -16.69
CA THR A 502 3.68 20.22 -17.41
C THR A 502 3.71 21.47 -16.52
N PRO A 503 4.88 22.03 -16.19
CA PRO A 503 4.98 23.32 -15.54
C PRO A 503 4.36 24.43 -16.42
N LEU A 504 3.71 25.39 -15.78
CA LEU A 504 3.10 26.55 -16.45
C LEU A 504 3.75 27.83 -15.93
N THR A 505 4.15 28.66 -16.83
CA THR A 505 4.73 29.99 -16.55
C THR A 505 3.65 31.05 -16.35
#